data_1b38e4d43a52e54f261a629dd0f34935
#
_entry.id   1b38e4d43a52e54f261a629dd0f34935
#
_cell.length_a   1.000
_cell.length_b   1.000
_cell.length_c   1.000
_cell.angle_alpha   90.00
_cell.angle_beta   90.00
_cell.angle_gamma   90.00
#
_symmetry.space_group_name_H-M   'P 1'
#
loop_
_entity.id
_entity.type
_entity.pdbx_description
1 polymer ?
#
loop_
_entity_poly.entity_id
_entity_poly.type
_entity_poly.pdbx_seq_one_letter_code
_entity_poly.pdbx_strand_id
1 'polypeptide(L)'
;MKALQLARPGDRLSVLCLGAHSDDIEIGAGATLLSLMERGIELDVHWCVLSGGGVREDEAKKSAADFLAKAAKAQIEVMSFRDGFFPEQGEVIKQWFETLKLRIEPDLIVTHRRDDAHQDQDRKSVV
;
A
#
# COMPACT_ATOMS: atom_id res chain seq x y z
N MET A 1 -4.56 -26.10 -15.03
CA MET A 1 -4.88 -24.74 -14.54
C MET A 1 -3.85 -23.77 -15.04
N LYS A 2 -4.30 -22.68 -15.63
CA LYS A 2 -3.35 -21.65 -16.12
C LYS A 2 -2.99 -20.71 -14.98
N ALA A 3 -1.71 -20.45 -14.81
CA ALA A 3 -1.25 -19.48 -13.84
C ALA A 3 -1.55 -18.06 -14.35
N LEU A 4 -2.04 -17.21 -13.46
CA LEU A 4 -2.26 -15.80 -13.78
C LEU A 4 -0.94 -15.06 -13.68
N GLN A 5 -0.55 -14.41 -14.77
CA GLN A 5 0.67 -13.60 -14.79
C GLN A 5 0.31 -12.14 -14.93
N LEU A 6 0.67 -11.33 -13.93
CA LEU A 6 0.47 -9.89 -13.96
C LEU A 6 1.52 -9.19 -14.82
N ALA A 7 2.72 -9.77 -14.93
CA ALA A 7 3.83 -9.21 -15.65
C ALA A 7 4.84 -10.30 -15.97
N ARG A 8 5.75 -10.02 -16.91
CA ARG A 8 6.83 -10.93 -17.30
C ARG A 8 8.16 -10.41 -16.77
N PRO A 9 9.17 -11.29 -16.60
CA PRO A 9 10.51 -10.82 -16.25
C PRO A 9 10.98 -9.71 -17.20
N GLY A 10 11.52 -8.65 -16.63
CA GLY A 10 11.93 -7.46 -17.36
C GLY A 10 10.87 -6.38 -17.52
N ASP A 11 9.60 -6.72 -17.31
CA ASP A 11 8.53 -5.72 -17.32
C ASP A 11 8.61 -4.80 -16.12
N ARG A 12 8.01 -3.61 -16.26
CA ARG A 12 7.86 -2.66 -15.17
C ARG A 12 6.41 -2.59 -14.76
N LEU A 13 6.15 -2.67 -13.47
CA LEU A 13 4.80 -2.66 -12.91
C LEU A 13 4.69 -1.58 -11.84
N SER A 14 3.71 -0.70 -11.98
CA SER A 14 3.43 0.33 -10.97
C SER A 14 2.39 -0.20 -10.00
N VAL A 15 2.72 -0.23 -8.72
CA VAL A 15 1.90 -0.82 -7.67
C VAL A 15 1.60 0.20 -6.60
N LEU A 16 0.33 0.36 -6.27
CA LEU A 16 -0.12 1.15 -5.13
C LEU A 16 -0.50 0.20 -4.01
N CYS A 17 0.16 0.32 -2.86
CA CYS A 17 -0.14 -0.47 -1.67
C CYS A 17 -0.76 0.44 -0.61
N LEU A 18 -1.92 0.04 -0.10
CA LEU A 18 -2.66 0.81 0.89
C LEU A 18 -2.87 -0.02 2.14
N GLY A 19 -2.37 0.45 3.26
CA GLY A 19 -2.57 -0.18 4.57
C GLY A 19 -3.19 0.80 5.55
N ALA A 20 -4.12 0.33 6.39
CA ALA A 20 -4.69 1.15 7.44
C ALA A 20 -3.66 1.40 8.55
N HIS A 21 -2.89 0.40 8.90
CA HIS A 21 -1.91 0.43 9.97
C HIS A 21 -0.54 -0.01 9.48
N SER A 22 0.51 0.24 10.28
CA SER A 22 1.88 0.21 9.81
C SER A 22 2.40 -1.14 9.31
N ASP A 23 1.84 -2.26 9.75
CA ASP A 23 2.30 -3.59 9.33
C ASP A 23 1.33 -4.31 8.39
N ASP A 24 0.23 -3.68 8.02
CA ASP A 24 -0.83 -4.30 7.22
C ASP A 24 -0.34 -4.77 5.85
N ILE A 25 0.46 -3.96 5.18
CA ILE A 25 0.92 -4.26 3.82
C ILE A 25 1.90 -5.42 3.84
N GLU A 26 2.84 -5.42 4.79
CA GLU A 26 3.83 -6.50 4.91
C GLU A 26 3.15 -7.84 5.14
N ILE A 27 2.14 -7.86 5.99
CA ILE A 27 1.40 -9.08 6.31
C ILE A 27 0.53 -9.52 5.14
N GLY A 28 -0.18 -8.57 4.53
CA GLY A 28 -1.20 -8.89 3.53
C GLY A 28 -0.67 -9.15 2.12
N ALA A 29 0.36 -8.44 1.71
CA ALA A 29 0.82 -8.46 0.32
C ALA A 29 2.32 -8.69 0.17
N GLY A 30 3.04 -8.80 1.27
CA GLY A 30 4.50 -8.85 1.24
C GLY A 30 5.07 -9.97 0.40
N ALA A 31 4.55 -11.18 0.57
CA ALA A 31 5.04 -12.33 -0.18
C ALA A 31 4.82 -12.16 -1.69
N THR A 32 3.69 -11.58 -2.09
CA THR A 32 3.39 -11.32 -3.49
C THR A 32 4.38 -10.32 -4.09
N LEU A 33 4.64 -9.21 -3.39
CA LEU A 33 5.59 -8.21 -3.88
C LEU A 33 7.00 -8.78 -4.00
N LEU A 34 7.46 -9.52 -2.98
CA LEU A 34 8.78 -10.14 -3.01
C LEU A 34 8.89 -11.16 -4.14
N SER A 35 7.85 -11.95 -4.35
CA SER A 35 7.83 -12.93 -5.43
C SER A 35 7.93 -12.26 -6.80
N LEU A 36 7.22 -11.16 -7.02
CA LEU A 36 7.31 -10.41 -8.29
C LEU A 36 8.72 -9.90 -8.52
N MET A 37 9.35 -9.33 -7.48
CA MET A 37 10.71 -8.82 -7.61
C MET A 37 11.73 -9.94 -7.87
N GLU A 38 11.57 -11.09 -7.21
CA GLU A 38 12.45 -12.24 -7.43
C GLU A 38 12.33 -12.81 -8.84
N ARG A 39 11.18 -12.63 -9.48
CA ARG A 39 10.96 -13.09 -10.86
C ARG A 39 11.48 -12.11 -11.90
N GLY A 40 12.17 -11.05 -11.48
CA GLY A 40 12.78 -10.10 -12.39
C GLY A 40 11.86 -8.99 -12.87
N ILE A 41 10.72 -8.80 -12.21
CA ILE A 41 9.80 -7.71 -12.53
C ILE A 41 10.25 -6.45 -11.80
N GLU A 42 10.38 -5.34 -12.52
CA GLU A 42 10.75 -4.07 -11.92
C GLU A 42 9.51 -3.42 -11.31
N LEU A 43 9.49 -3.28 -9.99
CA LEU A 43 8.37 -2.67 -9.30
C LEU A 43 8.65 -1.20 -9.01
N ASP A 44 7.68 -0.37 -9.37
CA ASP A 44 7.60 1.03 -8.95
C ASP A 44 6.48 1.07 -7.91
N VAL A 45 6.84 1.13 -6.64
CA VAL A 45 5.89 0.93 -5.55
C VAL A 45 5.59 2.26 -4.84
N HIS A 46 4.31 2.57 -4.74
CA HIS A 46 3.82 3.66 -3.90
C HIS A 46 3.17 3.01 -2.67
N TRP A 47 3.79 3.15 -1.53
CA TRP A 47 3.43 2.46 -0.29
C TRP A 47 2.83 3.47 0.67
N CYS A 48 1.54 3.35 0.96
CA CYS A 48 0.81 4.32 1.78
C CYS A 48 0.21 3.66 3.01
N VAL A 49 0.51 4.20 4.18
CA VAL A 49 -0.08 3.78 5.45
C VAL A 49 -0.89 4.95 6.00
N LEU A 50 -2.16 4.71 6.32
CA LEU A 50 -3.05 5.79 6.74
C LEU A 50 -2.86 6.20 8.18
N SER A 51 -2.48 5.29 9.06
CA SER A 51 -2.35 5.52 10.49
C SER A 51 -1.02 4.99 11.01
N GLY A 52 0.05 5.70 10.76
CA GLY A 52 1.38 5.29 11.20
C GLY A 52 2.24 6.47 11.63
N GLY A 53 1.62 7.65 11.76
CA GLY A 53 2.33 8.85 12.15
C GLY A 53 2.65 8.90 13.65
N GLY A 54 3.29 9.99 14.07
CA GLY A 54 3.69 10.18 15.45
C GLY A 54 4.99 9.44 15.76
N VAL A 55 5.08 8.92 16.98
CA VAL A 55 6.32 8.30 17.47
C VAL A 55 6.72 7.04 16.70
N ARG A 56 5.78 6.39 16.02
CA ARG A 56 6.03 5.18 15.25
C ARG A 56 6.29 5.44 13.78
N GLU A 57 6.26 6.68 13.34
CA GLU A 57 6.41 7.00 11.93
C GLU A 57 7.76 6.54 11.37
N ASP A 58 8.84 6.78 12.09
CA ASP A 58 10.17 6.38 11.65
C ASP A 58 10.32 4.87 11.55
N GLU A 59 9.73 4.12 12.49
CA GLU A 59 9.72 2.67 12.45
C GLU A 59 8.96 2.15 11.24
N ALA A 60 7.79 2.73 10.96
CA ALA A 60 6.98 2.34 9.82
C ALA A 60 7.70 2.61 8.50
N LYS A 61 8.35 3.76 8.38
CA LYS A 61 9.11 4.11 7.19
C LYS A 61 10.32 3.20 7.00
N LYS A 62 11.02 2.87 8.08
CA LYS A 62 12.17 1.98 8.02
C LYS A 62 11.77 0.58 7.60
N SER A 63 10.70 0.04 8.18
CA SER A 63 10.19 -1.28 7.82
C SER A 63 9.82 -1.34 6.34
N ALA A 64 9.10 -0.34 5.85
CA ALA A 64 8.71 -0.27 4.44
C ALA A 64 9.93 -0.16 3.53
N ALA A 65 10.91 0.66 3.89
CA ALA A 65 12.12 0.83 3.10
C ALA A 65 12.93 -0.47 3.02
N ASP A 66 13.07 -1.17 4.14
CA ASP A 66 13.76 -2.46 4.17
C ASP A 66 13.04 -3.49 3.29
N PHE A 67 11.72 -3.51 3.35
CA PHE A 67 10.91 -4.42 2.56
C PHE A 67 11.04 -4.14 1.06
N LEU A 68 11.12 -2.87 0.68
CA LEU A 68 11.16 -2.43 -0.71
C LEU A 68 12.58 -2.20 -1.23
N ALA A 69 13.60 -2.71 -0.54
CA ALA A 69 15.00 -2.45 -0.92
C ALA A 69 15.33 -2.91 -2.34
N LYS A 70 14.66 -3.92 -2.85
CA LYS A 70 14.88 -4.44 -4.20
C LYS A 70 13.94 -3.85 -5.26
N ALA A 71 13.04 -2.96 -4.88
CA ALA A 71 12.15 -2.32 -5.84
C ALA A 71 12.94 -1.34 -6.72
N ALA A 72 12.55 -1.21 -7.98
CA ALA A 72 13.20 -0.27 -8.90
C ALA A 72 12.99 1.17 -8.45
N LYS A 73 11.82 1.46 -7.89
CA LYS A 73 11.48 2.76 -7.33
C LYS A 73 10.49 2.56 -6.19
N ALA A 74 10.64 3.32 -5.12
CA ALA A 74 9.74 3.23 -3.99
C ALA A 74 9.45 4.63 -3.43
N GLN A 75 8.18 4.91 -3.20
CA GLN A 75 7.72 6.08 -2.48
C GLN A 75 6.92 5.61 -1.28
N ILE A 76 7.26 6.10 -0.11
CA ILE A 76 6.62 5.68 1.14
C ILE A 76 5.96 6.89 1.77
N GLU A 77 4.65 6.82 1.95
CA GLU A 77 3.88 7.85 2.63
C GLU A 77 3.23 7.24 3.87
N VAL A 78 3.48 7.86 5.02
CA VAL A 78 2.87 7.47 6.28
C VAL A 78 2.01 8.62 6.74
N MET A 79 0.71 8.44 6.70
CA MET A 79 -0.24 9.47 7.09
C MET A 79 -0.54 9.37 8.58
N SER A 80 -1.10 10.41 9.14
CA SER A 80 -1.40 10.47 10.56
C SER A 80 -2.90 10.62 10.82
N PHE A 81 -3.73 9.94 10.03
CA PHE A 81 -5.16 9.83 10.32
C PHE A 81 -5.33 9.08 11.64
N ARG A 82 -6.33 9.50 12.41
CA ARG A 82 -6.51 8.98 13.75
C ARG A 82 -6.90 7.51 13.72
N ASP A 83 -6.08 6.67 14.36
CA ASP A 83 -6.31 5.23 14.44
C ASP A 83 -7.64 4.93 15.14
N GLY A 84 -8.43 4.02 14.57
CA GLY A 84 -9.73 3.63 15.13
C GLY A 84 -10.87 4.61 14.81
N PHE A 85 -10.59 5.73 14.15
CA PHE A 85 -11.56 6.79 13.88
C PHE A 85 -11.66 7.16 12.40
N PHE A 86 -11.24 6.27 11.49
CA PHE A 86 -11.27 6.55 10.06
C PHE A 86 -12.68 6.84 9.54
N PRO A 87 -13.74 6.15 9.99
CA PRO A 87 -15.09 6.48 9.51
C PRO A 87 -15.51 7.92 9.81
N GLU A 88 -15.09 8.47 10.96
CA GLU A 88 -15.39 9.84 11.36
C GLU A 88 -14.55 10.86 10.58
N GLN A 89 -13.45 10.43 9.97
CA GLN A 89 -12.57 11.26 9.16
C GLN A 89 -12.77 11.02 7.66
N GLY A 90 -13.93 10.47 7.29
CA GLY A 90 -14.21 10.01 5.93
C GLY A 90 -13.97 11.05 4.85
N GLU A 91 -14.35 12.31 5.06
CA GLU A 91 -14.15 13.36 4.08
C GLU A 91 -12.67 13.69 3.86
N VAL A 92 -11.91 13.78 4.95
CA VAL A 92 -10.47 14.08 4.86
C VAL A 92 -9.74 12.97 4.13
N ILE A 93 -10.06 11.72 4.47
CA ILE A 93 -9.45 10.56 3.83
C ILE A 93 -9.82 10.52 2.35
N LYS A 94 -11.08 10.78 2.02
CA LYS A 94 -11.55 10.81 0.64
C LYS A 94 -10.81 11.87 -0.18
N GLN A 95 -10.63 13.07 0.38
CA GLN A 95 -9.89 14.13 -0.28
C GLN A 95 -8.43 13.73 -0.53
N TRP A 96 -7.82 13.05 0.42
CA TRP A 96 -6.45 12.56 0.26
C TRP A 96 -6.36 11.57 -0.91
N PHE A 97 -7.31 10.63 -1.01
CA PHE A 97 -7.37 9.69 -2.13
C PHE A 97 -7.56 10.38 -3.47
N GLU A 98 -8.42 11.39 -3.53
CA GLU A 98 -8.60 12.15 -4.76
C GLU A 98 -7.31 12.84 -5.20
N THR A 99 -6.57 13.40 -4.25
CA THR A 99 -5.25 13.99 -4.52
C THR A 99 -4.28 12.92 -5.03
N LEU A 100 -4.29 11.75 -4.41
CA LEU A 100 -3.42 10.64 -4.79
C LEU A 100 -3.69 10.18 -6.22
N LYS A 101 -4.95 10.10 -6.63
CA LYS A 101 -5.34 9.72 -7.99
C LYS A 101 -4.78 10.67 -9.05
N LEU A 102 -4.57 11.93 -8.71
CA LEU A 102 -4.00 12.92 -9.62
C LEU A 102 -2.49 12.75 -9.78
N ARG A 103 -1.83 12.09 -8.84
CA ARG A 103 -0.38 11.95 -8.82
C ARG A 103 0.11 10.61 -9.39
N ILE A 104 -0.69 9.57 -9.34
CA ILE A 104 -0.26 8.22 -9.73
C ILE A 104 -1.32 7.50 -10.55
N GLU A 105 -0.84 6.66 -11.47
CA GLU A 105 -1.67 5.76 -12.28
C GLU A 105 -1.15 4.34 -12.10
N PRO A 106 -1.58 3.62 -11.04
CA PRO A 106 -1.03 2.29 -10.80
C PRO A 106 -1.61 1.23 -11.72
N ASP A 107 -0.79 0.24 -12.06
CA ASP A 107 -1.23 -0.94 -12.78
C ASP A 107 -1.93 -1.93 -11.85
N LEU A 108 -1.55 -1.92 -10.57
CA LEU A 108 -2.06 -2.83 -9.56
C LEU A 108 -2.28 -2.07 -8.25
N ILE A 109 -3.42 -2.28 -7.62
CA ILE A 109 -3.71 -1.73 -6.30
C ILE A 109 -3.87 -2.88 -5.31
N VAL A 110 -3.09 -2.84 -4.25
CA VAL A 110 -3.15 -3.84 -3.18
C VAL A 110 -3.69 -3.17 -1.93
N THR A 111 -4.80 -3.67 -1.42
CA THR A 111 -5.43 -3.12 -0.23
C THR A 111 -6.15 -4.23 0.53
N HIS A 112 -6.80 -3.88 1.63
CA HIS A 112 -7.58 -4.83 2.41
C HIS A 112 -8.89 -5.20 1.72
N ARG A 113 -9.39 -6.37 2.09
CA ARG A 113 -10.69 -6.83 1.62
C ARG A 113 -11.79 -6.01 2.28
N ARG A 114 -12.87 -5.83 1.54
CA ARG A 114 -13.99 -5.01 1.99
C ARG A 114 -14.74 -5.62 3.17
N ASP A 115 -14.70 -6.93 3.33
CA ASP A 115 -15.35 -7.65 4.42
C ASP A 115 -14.47 -7.76 5.67
N ASP A 116 -13.37 -7.02 5.72
CA ASP A 116 -12.52 -6.96 6.88
C ASP A 116 -13.28 -6.33 8.05
N ALA A 117 -13.17 -6.93 9.23
CA ALA A 117 -13.95 -6.54 10.40
C ALA A 117 -13.53 -5.19 10.99
N HIS A 118 -12.31 -4.74 10.73
CA HIS A 118 -11.81 -3.48 11.31
C HIS A 118 -12.36 -2.29 10.52
N GLN A 119 -12.99 -1.34 11.23
CA GLN A 119 -13.68 -0.23 10.57
C GLN A 119 -12.75 0.67 9.75
N ASP A 120 -11.50 0.84 10.17
CA ASP A 120 -10.53 1.64 9.41
C ASP A 120 -10.21 1.00 8.07
N GLN A 121 -10.06 -0.33 8.06
CA GLN A 121 -9.76 -1.09 6.86
C GLN A 121 -10.95 -1.13 5.91
N ASP A 122 -12.16 -1.28 6.44
CA ASP A 122 -13.37 -1.23 5.65
C ASP A 122 -13.52 0.12 4.96
N ARG A 123 -13.30 1.21 5.69
CA ARG A 123 -13.37 2.55 5.12
C ARG A 123 -12.36 2.76 4.00
N LYS A 124 -11.16 2.23 4.16
CA LYS A 124 -10.13 2.29 3.14
C LYS A 124 -10.52 1.54 1.87
N SER A 125 -11.10 0.37 2.00
CA SER A 125 -11.45 -0.46 0.85
C SER A 125 -12.65 0.07 0.04
N VAL A 126 -13.36 1.06 0.55
CA VAL A 126 -14.47 1.70 -0.17
C VAL A 126 -13.96 2.64 -1.28
N VAL A 127 -12.71 3.00 -1.24
CA VAL A 127 -12.11 3.87 -2.24
C VAL A 127 -11.78 3.09 -3.51
#